data_9ca7a800dda3584e3cbe8c12b0b9f122
#
_entry.id   9ca7a800dda3584e3cbe8c12b0b9f122
#
_cell.length_a   1.000
_cell.length_b   1.000
_cell.length_c   1.000
_cell.angle_alpha   90.00
_cell.angle_beta   90.00
_cell.angle_gamma   90.00
#
_symmetry.space_group_name_H-M   'P 1'
#
loop_
_entity.id
_entity.type
_entity.pdbx_description
1 polymer ?
#
loop_
_entity_poly.entity_id
_entity_poly.type
_entity_poly.pdbx_seq_one_letter_code
_entity_poly.pdbx_strand_id
1 'polypeptide(L)'
;MHRRMLILLAVVVLLAIAVLPASAVTNGEPDAGRHPFVGLMVADDADGNPLWRCSGTLISPKVFLTAGHCTEPPAARATIWFAEDVEATPDFGTPAGYPFEGDVDGTTYTHPDYDPDAFYLFDLGVVVLDKPVRMKEYGELPDLGVLDEIKGSEKKAALTAVGYGLQEINPNRYTGERDRLLAVLDLIDTLGVFGVPDGTAIKVSASGVGGDASPSGGTCFGDSGGPQFLTGTNTIAAVTSFGLNGNCAGVGGGYRVDQADDLNWLATIMKKKR
;
A
#
# COMPACT_ATOMS: atom_id res chain seq x y z
N MET A 1 -20.18 12.81 -49.69
CA MET A 1 -19.07 13.31 -48.85
C MET A 1 -19.44 13.27 -47.35
N HIS A 2 -20.57 13.80 -46.90
CA HIS A 2 -21.00 13.89 -45.49
C HIS A 2 -21.06 12.54 -44.74
N ARG A 3 -21.52 11.45 -45.35
CA ARG A 3 -21.60 10.13 -44.71
C ARG A 3 -20.23 9.50 -44.42
N ARG A 4 -19.23 9.73 -45.27
CA ARG A 4 -17.85 9.24 -45.05
C ARG A 4 -17.14 10.06 -43.98
N MET A 5 -17.44 11.36 -43.90
CA MET A 5 -16.90 12.25 -42.87
C MET A 5 -17.46 11.93 -41.46
N LEU A 6 -18.76 11.57 -41.36
CA LEU A 6 -19.40 11.13 -40.14
C LEU A 6 -18.82 9.79 -39.63
N ILE A 7 -18.52 8.85 -40.53
CA ILE A 7 -17.92 7.57 -40.16
C ILE A 7 -16.49 7.78 -39.69
N LEU A 8 -15.71 8.65 -40.33
CA LEU A 8 -14.35 9.00 -39.88
C LEU A 8 -14.35 9.71 -38.50
N LEU A 9 -15.31 10.60 -38.28
CA LEU A 9 -15.46 11.27 -36.96
C LEU A 9 -15.85 10.27 -35.88
N ALA A 10 -16.74 9.34 -36.15
CA ALA A 10 -17.15 8.29 -35.20
C ALA A 10 -15.99 7.32 -34.88
N VAL A 11 -15.16 6.96 -35.87
CA VAL A 11 -13.96 6.12 -35.65
C VAL A 11 -12.90 6.84 -34.84
N VAL A 12 -12.68 8.13 -35.06
CA VAL A 12 -11.75 8.95 -34.28
C VAL A 12 -12.23 9.13 -32.84
N VAL A 13 -13.53 9.33 -32.63
CA VAL A 13 -14.13 9.41 -31.29
C VAL A 13 -14.07 8.05 -30.56
N LEU A 14 -14.28 6.94 -31.28
CA LEU A 14 -14.15 5.58 -30.69
C LEU A 14 -12.69 5.22 -30.37
N LEU A 15 -11.71 5.70 -31.12
CA LEU A 15 -10.28 5.52 -30.82
C LEU A 15 -9.78 6.39 -29.66
N ALA A 16 -10.46 7.51 -29.38
CA ALA A 16 -10.12 8.39 -28.26
C ALA A 16 -10.61 7.89 -26.89
N ILE A 17 -11.48 6.86 -26.86
CA ILE A 17 -12.06 6.31 -25.61
C ILE A 17 -11.27 5.10 -25.09
N ALA A 18 -10.22 4.64 -25.78
CA ALA A 18 -9.55 3.38 -25.47
C ALA A 18 -8.16 3.53 -24.82
N VAL A 19 -7.84 4.67 -24.21
CA VAL A 19 -6.67 4.76 -23.33
C VAL A 19 -7.18 4.73 -21.91
N LEU A 20 -7.48 3.52 -21.39
CA LEU A 20 -7.59 3.31 -19.96
C LEU A 20 -6.15 3.42 -19.42
N PRO A 21 -5.89 4.28 -18.43
CA PRO A 21 -4.61 4.30 -17.77
C PRO A 21 -4.35 2.93 -17.14
N ALA A 22 -3.17 2.40 -17.32
CA ALA A 22 -2.71 1.25 -16.54
C ALA A 22 -2.63 1.70 -15.07
N SER A 23 -3.19 0.90 -14.16
CA SER A 23 -3.37 1.29 -12.76
C SER A 23 -2.39 0.56 -11.84
N ALA A 24 -1.68 1.24 -10.92
CA ALA A 24 -0.87 0.68 -9.84
C ALA A 24 -1.78 0.06 -8.77
N VAL A 25 -1.31 -0.92 -7.98
CA VAL A 25 -2.19 -1.94 -7.42
C VAL A 25 -2.88 -2.67 -8.58
N THR A 26 -2.66 -3.97 -8.75
CA THR A 26 -3.18 -4.67 -9.94
C THR A 26 -4.68 -4.43 -10.09
N ASN A 27 -5.11 -3.92 -11.24
CA ASN A 27 -6.49 -3.48 -11.52
C ASN A 27 -7.04 -2.41 -10.54
N GLY A 28 -6.17 -1.58 -9.94
CA GLY A 28 -6.58 -0.46 -9.10
C GLY A 28 -7.08 0.74 -9.90
N GLU A 29 -7.58 1.73 -9.20
CA GLU A 29 -7.96 3.04 -9.75
C GLU A 29 -7.10 4.15 -9.12
N PRO A 30 -6.92 5.31 -9.79
CA PRO A 30 -6.24 6.44 -9.20
C PRO A 30 -6.82 6.83 -7.85
N ASP A 31 -5.95 7.09 -6.86
CA ASP A 31 -6.38 7.54 -5.54
C ASP A 31 -7.13 8.88 -5.59
N ALA A 32 -6.81 9.69 -6.58
CA ALA A 32 -7.44 11.00 -6.82
C ALA A 32 -7.46 11.89 -5.56
N GLY A 33 -6.38 11.84 -4.77
CA GLY A 33 -6.18 12.65 -3.58
C GLY A 33 -7.01 12.27 -2.37
N ARG A 34 -7.63 11.06 -2.37
CA ARG A 34 -8.44 10.56 -1.25
C ARG A 34 -7.60 10.24 -0.01
N HIS A 35 -6.37 9.75 -0.20
CA HIS A 35 -5.49 9.33 0.88
C HIS A 35 -4.12 10.03 0.79
N PRO A 36 -4.05 11.36 0.91
CA PRO A 36 -2.80 12.12 0.73
C PRO A 36 -1.72 11.77 1.76
N PHE A 37 -2.10 11.12 2.85
CA PHE A 37 -1.23 10.65 3.92
C PHE A 37 -0.62 9.26 3.67
N VAL A 38 -0.96 8.60 2.57
CA VAL A 38 -0.28 7.39 2.10
C VAL A 38 0.88 7.80 1.21
N GLY A 39 2.06 7.25 1.48
CA GLY A 39 3.31 7.62 0.82
C GLY A 39 4.05 6.43 0.22
N LEU A 40 4.84 6.72 -0.82
CA LEU A 40 5.90 5.84 -1.30
C LEU A 40 7.10 5.99 -0.37
N MET A 41 7.73 4.88 -0.02
CA MET A 41 8.92 4.81 0.80
C MET A 41 10.03 4.09 0.04
N VAL A 42 11.25 4.64 0.09
CA VAL A 42 12.48 3.94 -0.25
C VAL A 42 13.28 3.77 1.04
N ALA A 43 13.60 2.52 1.37
CA ALA A 43 14.49 2.21 2.49
C ALA A 43 15.94 2.37 2.05
N ASP A 44 16.77 2.94 2.92
CA ASP A 44 18.17 3.18 2.69
C ASP A 44 19.03 2.51 3.78
N ASP A 45 20.23 2.05 3.42
CA ASP A 45 21.21 1.60 4.39
C ASP A 45 21.80 2.77 5.20
N ALA A 46 22.73 2.48 6.11
CA ALA A 46 23.38 3.48 6.96
C ALA A 46 24.26 4.45 6.15
N ASP A 47 24.69 4.09 4.95
CA ASP A 47 25.50 4.89 4.04
C ASP A 47 24.65 5.72 3.05
N GLY A 48 23.32 5.56 3.09
CA GLY A 48 22.36 6.26 2.22
C GLY A 48 22.20 5.63 0.85
N ASN A 49 22.53 4.34 0.69
CA ASN A 49 22.27 3.63 -0.54
C ASN A 49 20.84 3.09 -0.54
N PRO A 50 20.04 3.30 -1.59
CA PRO A 50 18.71 2.76 -1.70
C PRO A 50 18.71 1.23 -1.73
N LEU A 51 17.81 0.61 -0.96
CA LEU A 51 17.67 -0.83 -0.84
C LEU A 51 16.43 -1.35 -1.57
N TRP A 52 15.25 -1.00 -1.08
CA TRP A 52 13.97 -1.47 -1.63
C TRP A 52 12.88 -0.41 -1.47
N ARG A 53 11.82 -0.59 -2.23
CA ARG A 53 10.65 0.27 -2.25
C ARG A 53 9.48 -0.39 -1.55
N CYS A 54 8.80 0.37 -0.70
CA CYS A 54 7.57 0.02 -0.02
C CYS A 54 6.55 1.17 -0.10
N SER A 55 5.38 0.93 0.43
CA SER A 55 4.36 1.93 0.73
C SER A 55 4.17 2.06 2.24
N GLY A 56 3.42 3.06 2.68
CA GLY A 56 3.05 3.20 4.09
C GLY A 56 2.12 4.38 4.33
N THR A 57 1.83 4.63 5.60
CA THR A 57 0.80 5.58 6.02
C THR A 57 1.29 6.49 7.12
N LEU A 58 1.14 7.79 6.93
CA LEU A 58 1.39 8.77 7.99
C LEU A 58 0.26 8.70 9.03
N ILE A 59 0.55 8.24 10.24
CA ILE A 59 -0.41 8.09 11.36
C ILE A 59 -0.30 9.23 12.38
N SER A 60 0.70 10.07 12.23
CA SER A 60 0.87 11.31 12.97
C SER A 60 1.87 12.20 12.22
N PRO A 61 2.04 13.49 12.58
CA PRO A 61 3.01 14.35 11.89
C PRO A 61 4.44 13.81 11.82
N LYS A 62 4.81 12.86 12.67
CA LYS A 62 6.18 12.34 12.77
C LYS A 62 6.31 10.83 12.66
N VAL A 63 5.22 10.10 12.50
CA VAL A 63 5.26 8.63 12.45
C VAL A 63 4.57 8.13 11.19
N PHE A 64 5.33 7.46 10.37
CA PHE A 64 4.90 6.80 9.16
C PHE A 64 4.92 5.28 9.41
N LEU A 65 3.74 4.65 9.34
CA LEU A 65 3.54 3.22 9.55
C LEU A 65 3.81 2.46 8.25
N THR A 66 4.51 1.34 8.32
CA THR A 66 4.80 0.44 7.20
C THR A 66 4.94 -1.00 7.71
N ALA A 67 5.42 -1.93 6.88
CA ALA A 67 5.69 -3.30 7.29
C ALA A 67 7.06 -3.45 7.96
N GLY A 68 7.24 -4.51 8.75
CA GLY A 68 8.51 -4.88 9.39
C GLY A 68 9.59 -5.19 8.37
N HIS A 69 9.25 -6.00 7.35
CA HIS A 69 10.17 -6.33 6.26
C HIS A 69 10.59 -5.12 5.40
N CYS A 70 9.89 -3.99 5.52
CA CYS A 70 10.29 -2.72 4.88
C CYS A 70 11.33 -1.95 5.69
N THR A 71 11.46 -2.24 6.98
CA THR A 71 12.32 -1.51 7.91
C THR A 71 13.44 -2.34 8.53
N GLU A 72 13.45 -3.67 8.24
CA GLU A 72 14.46 -4.59 8.78
C GLU A 72 15.88 -4.26 8.32
N PRO A 73 16.90 -4.62 9.08
CA PRO A 73 18.27 -4.46 8.64
C PRO A 73 18.54 -5.12 7.27
N PRO A 74 19.33 -4.48 6.37
CA PRO A 74 20.22 -3.35 6.65
C PRO A 74 19.57 -1.96 6.55
N ALA A 75 18.23 -1.83 6.39
CA ALA A 75 17.56 -0.53 6.38
C ALA A 75 17.81 0.20 7.72
N ALA A 76 18.29 1.44 7.62
CA ALA A 76 18.56 2.31 8.75
C ALA A 76 17.80 3.64 8.65
N ARG A 77 17.51 4.03 7.41
CA ARG A 77 16.84 5.26 7.05
C ARG A 77 15.76 4.97 6.02
N ALA A 78 14.91 5.95 5.77
CA ALA A 78 13.99 5.92 4.64
C ALA A 78 13.72 7.33 4.14
N THR A 79 13.55 7.44 2.82
CA THR A 79 13.08 8.63 2.11
C THR A 79 11.64 8.41 1.67
N ILE A 80 10.75 9.40 1.87
CA ILE A 80 9.30 9.26 1.67
C ILE A 80 8.80 10.36 0.74
N TRP A 81 7.90 9.98 -0.18
CA TRP A 81 7.16 10.85 -1.11
C TRP A 81 5.66 10.73 -0.85
N PHE A 82 4.95 11.85 -0.87
CA PHE A 82 3.49 11.91 -0.74
C PHE A 82 2.80 12.38 -2.02
N ALA A 83 3.56 12.66 -3.10
CA ALA A 83 2.98 12.98 -4.39
C ALA A 83 2.09 11.83 -4.90
N GLU A 84 1.01 12.14 -5.59
CA GLU A 84 0.13 11.14 -6.18
C GLU A 84 0.85 10.40 -7.31
N ASP A 85 1.60 11.13 -8.11
CA ASP A 85 2.52 10.61 -9.12
C ASP A 85 3.94 11.08 -8.78
N VAL A 86 4.77 10.14 -8.34
CA VAL A 86 6.18 10.40 -7.97
C VAL A 86 7.05 10.52 -9.23
N GLU A 87 6.56 10.09 -10.39
CA GLU A 87 7.27 10.18 -11.66
C GLU A 87 6.96 11.45 -12.46
N ALA A 88 5.84 12.11 -12.13
CA ALA A 88 5.47 13.35 -12.78
C ALA A 88 6.42 14.49 -12.41
N THR A 89 7.49 14.60 -13.16
CA THR A 89 8.37 15.77 -13.08
C THR A 89 8.15 16.64 -14.29
N PRO A 90 8.20 17.98 -14.13
CA PRO A 90 8.03 18.93 -15.22
C PRO A 90 9.09 18.77 -16.33
N ASP A 91 10.22 18.17 -16.04
CA ASP A 91 11.37 18.11 -16.92
C ASP A 91 11.92 16.68 -17.07
N PHE A 92 11.65 16.05 -18.24
CA PHE A 92 12.37 14.89 -18.77
C PHE A 92 12.09 13.49 -18.18
N GLY A 93 10.95 13.25 -17.51
CA GLY A 93 10.55 11.88 -17.11
C GLY A 93 11.47 11.23 -16.06
N THR A 94 12.31 12.02 -15.40
CA THR A 94 13.09 11.58 -14.26
C THR A 94 12.34 12.03 -13.00
N PRO A 95 11.97 11.13 -12.08
CA PRO A 95 11.33 11.51 -10.83
C PRO A 95 12.18 12.56 -10.12
N ALA A 96 11.56 13.63 -9.61
CA ALA A 96 12.30 14.66 -8.87
C ALA A 96 12.96 14.00 -7.67
N GLY A 97 14.28 13.85 -7.72
CA GLY A 97 15.08 13.30 -6.64
C GLY A 97 14.96 11.81 -6.37
N TYR A 98 13.98 11.10 -6.94
CA TYR A 98 13.83 9.66 -6.72
C TYR A 98 15.07 8.88 -7.27
N PRO A 99 15.64 7.91 -6.51
CA PRO A 99 15.19 7.42 -5.18
C PRO A 99 15.86 8.13 -3.97
N PHE A 100 16.56 9.27 -4.16
CA PHE A 100 17.44 9.88 -3.15
C PHE A 100 16.87 11.10 -2.43
N GLU A 101 15.95 11.84 -3.06
CA GLU A 101 15.41 13.08 -2.52
C GLU A 101 13.88 13.02 -2.54
N GLY A 102 13.26 12.95 -1.36
CA GLY A 102 11.81 12.95 -1.18
C GLY A 102 11.30 14.16 -0.43
N ASP A 103 10.04 14.11 -0.03
CA ASP A 103 9.42 15.15 0.78
C ASP A 103 10.01 15.18 2.20
N VAL A 104 10.40 14.01 2.73
CA VAL A 104 10.95 13.87 4.08
C VAL A 104 11.71 12.57 4.24
N ASP A 105 12.78 12.63 5.04
CA ASP A 105 13.54 11.48 5.49
C ASP A 105 13.19 11.12 6.94
N GLY A 106 13.54 9.89 7.34
CA GLY A 106 13.37 9.44 8.70
C GLY A 106 14.21 8.22 9.05
N THR A 107 14.16 7.83 10.31
CA THR A 107 14.83 6.64 10.86
C THR A 107 13.84 5.48 10.93
N THR A 108 14.25 4.32 10.43
CA THR A 108 13.46 3.10 10.46
C THR A 108 13.49 2.43 11.83
N TYR A 109 12.35 1.85 12.22
CA TYR A 109 12.22 1.01 13.42
C TYR A 109 11.33 -0.17 13.08
N THR A 110 11.85 -1.37 13.23
CA THR A 110 11.13 -2.63 13.05
C THR A 110 10.53 -3.06 14.38
N HIS A 111 9.38 -3.73 14.35
CA HIS A 111 8.80 -4.32 15.55
C HIS A 111 9.83 -5.24 16.23
N PRO A 112 10.03 -5.17 17.56
CA PRO A 112 11.11 -5.90 18.24
C PRO A 112 11.00 -7.42 18.14
N ASP A 113 9.79 -7.95 17.91
CA ASP A 113 9.53 -9.39 17.79
C ASP A 113 9.43 -9.84 16.32
N TYR A 114 9.68 -8.95 15.34
CA TYR A 114 9.74 -9.33 13.93
C TYR A 114 10.90 -10.26 13.65
N ASP A 115 10.65 -11.35 12.93
CA ASP A 115 11.64 -12.33 12.53
C ASP A 115 11.58 -12.54 11.00
N PRO A 116 12.64 -12.24 10.24
CA PRO A 116 12.65 -12.43 8.79
C PRO A 116 12.45 -13.89 8.35
N ASP A 117 12.78 -14.88 9.20
CA ASP A 117 12.53 -16.30 8.92
C ASP A 117 11.05 -16.66 9.12
N ALA A 118 10.30 -15.83 9.85
CA ALA A 118 8.87 -15.91 10.06
C ALA A 118 8.19 -14.57 9.70
N PHE A 119 8.52 -14.03 8.56
CA PHE A 119 8.21 -12.68 8.07
C PHE A 119 6.72 -12.26 8.15
N TYR A 120 5.84 -13.19 8.31
CA TYR A 120 4.40 -12.99 8.48
C TYR A 120 3.99 -12.74 9.96
N LEU A 121 4.91 -12.84 10.90
CA LEU A 121 4.70 -12.55 12.33
C LEU A 121 5.32 -11.20 12.67
N PHE A 122 4.58 -10.37 13.38
CA PHE A 122 5.02 -9.02 13.79
C PHE A 122 5.55 -8.17 12.62
N ASP A 123 4.99 -8.37 11.42
CA ASP A 123 5.41 -7.65 10.21
C ASP A 123 4.94 -6.20 10.24
N LEU A 124 5.44 -5.47 11.23
CA LEU A 124 5.10 -4.08 11.48
C LEU A 124 6.38 -3.25 11.66
N GLY A 125 6.42 -2.11 11.00
CA GLY A 125 7.53 -1.17 11.07
C GLY A 125 7.05 0.27 11.05
N VAL A 126 7.91 1.18 11.50
CA VAL A 126 7.65 2.61 11.41
C VAL A 126 8.89 3.36 10.94
N VAL A 127 8.66 4.49 10.27
CA VAL A 127 9.68 5.51 10.04
C VAL A 127 9.36 6.72 10.92
N VAL A 128 10.30 7.08 11.78
CA VAL A 128 10.20 8.32 12.56
C VAL A 128 10.84 9.45 11.77
N LEU A 129 10.01 10.38 11.33
CA LEU A 129 10.39 11.46 10.43
C LEU A 129 11.28 12.49 11.12
N ASP A 130 12.30 12.96 10.41
CA ASP A 130 13.23 14.00 10.88
C ASP A 130 12.48 15.34 11.05
N LYS A 131 11.54 15.63 10.15
CA LYS A 131 10.69 16.83 10.18
C LYS A 131 9.22 16.43 10.22
N PRO A 132 8.35 17.20 10.91
CA PRO A 132 6.93 16.90 10.92
C PRO A 132 6.29 17.22 9.56
N VAL A 133 5.55 16.28 9.02
CA VAL A 133 4.67 16.45 7.86
C VAL A 133 3.26 16.71 8.36
N ARG A 134 2.73 17.90 8.10
CA ARG A 134 1.41 18.33 8.58
C ARG A 134 0.38 18.17 7.47
N MET A 135 -0.59 17.31 7.71
CA MET A 135 -1.74 17.09 6.82
C MET A 135 -3.05 17.40 7.54
N LYS A 136 -4.13 17.51 6.79
CA LYS A 136 -5.48 17.72 7.38
C LYS A 136 -5.98 16.46 8.08
N GLU A 137 -5.62 15.29 7.54
CA GLU A 137 -6.02 13.97 8.00
C GLU A 137 -4.80 13.05 8.01
N TYR A 138 -4.90 11.98 8.76
CA TYR A 138 -3.90 10.92 8.90
C TYR A 138 -4.59 9.56 8.84
N GLY A 139 -3.83 8.50 8.61
CA GLY A 139 -4.29 7.16 8.89
C GLY A 139 -4.57 6.97 10.38
N GLU A 140 -5.64 6.27 10.69
CA GLU A 140 -6.11 6.03 12.06
C GLU A 140 -5.76 4.62 12.49
N LEU A 141 -5.20 4.48 13.70
CA LEU A 141 -4.99 3.16 14.29
C LEU A 141 -6.35 2.56 14.67
N PRO A 142 -6.53 1.25 14.49
CA PRO A 142 -7.78 0.58 14.80
C PRO A 142 -8.00 0.46 16.31
N ASP A 143 -9.23 0.21 16.71
CA ASP A 143 -9.54 -0.32 18.04
C ASP A 143 -9.02 -1.76 18.16
N LEU A 144 -8.68 -2.17 19.39
CA LEU A 144 -8.22 -3.51 19.70
C LEU A 144 -9.25 -4.55 19.24
N GLY A 145 -8.83 -5.48 18.39
CA GLY A 145 -9.65 -6.61 17.96
C GLY A 145 -10.77 -6.25 16.99
N VAL A 146 -10.71 -5.11 16.30
CA VAL A 146 -11.76 -4.67 15.36
C VAL A 146 -12.05 -5.72 14.28
N LEU A 147 -11.04 -6.47 13.85
CA LEU A 147 -11.23 -7.54 12.87
C LEU A 147 -11.88 -8.79 13.45
N ASP A 148 -11.84 -9.00 14.75
CA ASP A 148 -12.56 -10.10 15.41
C ASP A 148 -14.08 -9.91 15.39
N GLU A 149 -14.55 -8.66 15.35
CA GLU A 149 -15.96 -8.32 15.18
C GLU A 149 -16.50 -8.69 13.80
N ILE A 150 -15.62 -8.77 12.78
CA ILE A 150 -15.95 -9.13 11.40
C ILE A 150 -15.94 -10.65 11.21
N LYS A 151 -15.29 -11.40 12.10
CA LYS A 151 -15.14 -12.86 12.02
C LYS A 151 -16.51 -13.56 11.83
N GLY A 152 -16.56 -14.38 10.78
CA GLY A 152 -17.81 -15.07 10.38
C GLY A 152 -18.72 -14.28 9.47
N SER A 153 -18.36 -13.02 9.15
CA SER A 153 -19.06 -12.18 8.19
C SER A 153 -18.12 -11.58 7.13
N GLU A 154 -16.94 -12.16 6.97
CA GLU A 154 -15.84 -11.68 6.08
C GLU A 154 -16.34 -11.46 4.66
N LYS A 155 -17.17 -12.35 4.12
CA LYS A 155 -17.73 -12.24 2.76
C LYS A 155 -18.53 -10.95 2.49
N LYS A 156 -18.83 -10.19 3.53
CA LYS A 156 -19.54 -8.91 3.45
C LYS A 156 -18.63 -7.73 3.74
N ALA A 157 -17.40 -7.99 4.13
CA ALA A 157 -16.42 -6.99 4.45
C ALA A 157 -15.46 -6.82 3.28
N ALA A 158 -15.18 -5.58 2.96
CA ALA A 158 -14.17 -5.20 1.98
C ALA A 158 -13.16 -4.28 2.66
N LEU A 159 -11.92 -4.34 2.20
CA LEU A 159 -10.84 -3.45 2.60
C LEU A 159 -10.42 -2.60 1.41
N THR A 160 -9.95 -1.41 1.66
CA THR A 160 -9.37 -0.55 0.63
C THR A 160 -7.85 -0.54 0.81
N ALA A 161 -7.13 -1.19 -0.11
CA ALA A 161 -5.68 -1.09 -0.16
C ALA A 161 -5.28 0.16 -0.93
N VAL A 162 -4.24 0.85 -0.45
CA VAL A 162 -3.67 2.03 -1.11
C VAL A 162 -2.14 1.89 -1.13
N GLY A 163 -1.53 2.14 -2.28
CA GLY A 163 -0.09 2.01 -2.39
C GLY A 163 0.50 2.46 -3.72
N TYR A 164 1.79 2.19 -3.89
CA TYR A 164 2.60 2.54 -5.06
C TYR A 164 3.28 1.31 -5.68
N GLY A 165 2.65 0.15 -5.54
CA GLY A 165 3.17 -1.11 -6.05
C GLY A 165 3.08 -1.25 -7.57
N LEU A 166 3.43 -2.44 -8.06
CA LEU A 166 3.35 -2.75 -9.48
C LEU A 166 1.91 -2.91 -9.93
N GLN A 167 1.62 -2.40 -11.13
CA GLN A 167 0.30 -2.44 -11.75
C GLN A 167 0.02 -3.75 -12.46
N GLU A 168 1.06 -4.30 -13.09
CA GLU A 168 0.93 -5.51 -13.88
C GLU A 168 2.23 -6.32 -13.84
N ILE A 169 2.09 -7.61 -13.56
CA ILE A 169 3.14 -8.60 -13.73
C ILE A 169 2.57 -9.75 -14.53
N ASN A 170 3.02 -9.92 -15.75
CA ASN A 170 2.83 -11.15 -16.51
C ASN A 170 4.09 -11.42 -17.35
N PRO A 171 4.26 -12.61 -17.91
CA PRO A 171 5.51 -12.99 -18.60
C PRO A 171 5.95 -12.03 -19.71
N ASN A 172 5.03 -11.24 -20.26
CA ASN A 172 5.28 -10.36 -21.40
C ASN A 172 5.06 -8.88 -21.10
N ARG A 173 4.68 -8.53 -19.87
CA ARG A 173 4.36 -7.14 -19.51
C ARG A 173 4.61 -6.88 -18.04
N TYR A 174 5.31 -5.80 -17.79
CA TYR A 174 5.65 -5.30 -16.46
C TYR A 174 5.38 -3.80 -16.45
N THR A 175 4.49 -3.36 -15.58
CA THR A 175 4.21 -1.95 -15.39
C THR A 175 4.47 -1.59 -13.95
N GLY A 176 5.31 -0.59 -13.71
CA GLY A 176 5.80 -0.20 -12.40
C GLY A 176 5.90 1.30 -12.22
N GLU A 177 4.92 2.05 -12.74
CA GLU A 177 4.78 3.48 -12.47
C GLU A 177 4.62 3.73 -10.97
N ARG A 178 4.99 4.89 -10.48
CA ARG A 178 4.99 5.21 -9.04
C ARG A 178 3.82 6.13 -8.70
N ASP A 179 2.64 5.69 -9.12
CA ASP A 179 1.38 6.37 -8.84
C ASP A 179 0.75 5.83 -7.56
N ARG A 180 0.12 6.72 -6.78
CA ARG A 180 -0.72 6.29 -5.66
C ARG A 180 -2.07 5.83 -6.18
N LEU A 181 -2.33 4.55 -6.04
CA LEU A 181 -3.58 3.95 -6.45
C LEU A 181 -4.24 3.22 -5.29
N LEU A 182 -5.50 2.89 -5.49
CA LEU A 182 -6.26 2.09 -4.56
C LEU A 182 -6.99 0.93 -5.25
N ALA A 183 -7.24 -0.13 -4.49
CA ALA A 183 -8.13 -1.20 -4.88
C ALA A 183 -8.99 -1.64 -3.70
N VAL A 184 -10.21 -2.06 -4.02
CA VAL A 184 -11.08 -2.73 -3.07
C VAL A 184 -10.71 -4.22 -3.07
N LEU A 185 -10.41 -4.75 -1.90
CA LEU A 185 -10.06 -6.15 -1.65
C LEU A 185 -11.23 -6.83 -0.93
N ASP A 186 -11.61 -8.02 -1.37
CA ASP A 186 -12.53 -8.85 -0.60
C ASP A 186 -11.78 -9.50 0.57
N LEU A 187 -12.29 -9.34 1.78
CA LEU A 187 -11.79 -10.04 2.94
C LEU A 187 -12.23 -11.52 2.87
N ILE A 188 -11.27 -12.42 2.78
CA ILE A 188 -11.54 -13.87 2.66
C ILE A 188 -11.56 -14.53 4.04
N ASP A 189 -10.60 -14.15 4.91
CA ASP A 189 -10.40 -14.80 6.21
C ASP A 189 -9.65 -13.86 7.16
N THR A 190 -10.03 -13.89 8.43
CA THR A 190 -9.35 -13.19 9.54
C THR A 190 -8.57 -14.14 10.46
N LEU A 191 -8.52 -15.43 10.12
CA LEU A 191 -7.91 -16.48 10.95
C LEU A 191 -6.46 -16.80 10.59
N GLY A 192 -5.91 -16.11 9.61
CA GLY A 192 -4.54 -16.31 9.18
C GLY A 192 -4.38 -17.11 7.89
N VAL A 193 -3.13 -17.32 7.49
CA VAL A 193 -2.72 -17.96 6.23
C VAL A 193 -1.68 -19.02 6.52
N PHE A 194 -1.77 -20.21 5.87
CA PHE A 194 -0.76 -21.29 5.95
C PHE A 194 -0.38 -21.78 7.36
N GLY A 195 -1.32 -21.85 8.29
CA GLY A 195 -1.02 -22.27 9.66
C GLY A 195 -0.30 -21.20 10.48
N VAL A 196 -0.25 -19.98 9.98
CA VAL A 196 0.05 -18.79 10.78
C VAL A 196 -0.93 -18.76 11.95
N PRO A 197 -0.47 -18.45 13.19
CA PRO A 197 -1.34 -18.37 14.35
C PRO A 197 -2.59 -17.51 14.08
N ASP A 198 -3.73 -17.98 14.55
CA ASP A 198 -5.00 -17.27 14.43
C ASP A 198 -4.86 -15.82 14.90
N GLY A 199 -5.37 -14.92 14.07
CA GLY A 199 -5.44 -13.50 14.40
C GLY A 199 -4.18 -12.69 14.16
N THR A 200 -3.13 -13.22 13.50
CA THR A 200 -1.92 -12.44 13.15
C THR A 200 -1.97 -11.85 11.75
N ALA A 201 -2.66 -12.50 10.83
CA ALA A 201 -2.78 -12.03 9.45
C ALA A 201 -4.19 -12.25 8.91
N ILE A 202 -4.57 -11.42 7.95
CA ILE A 202 -5.78 -11.60 7.15
C ILE A 202 -5.44 -12.12 5.77
N LYS A 203 -6.42 -12.78 5.17
CA LYS A 203 -6.39 -13.21 3.78
C LYS A 203 -7.34 -12.35 2.96
N VAL A 204 -6.83 -11.79 1.88
CA VAL A 204 -7.60 -10.92 0.98
C VAL A 204 -7.50 -11.41 -0.46
N SER A 205 -8.49 -11.06 -1.28
CA SER A 205 -8.40 -11.28 -2.72
C SER A 205 -7.28 -10.42 -3.32
N ALA A 206 -6.52 -10.99 -4.23
CA ALA A 206 -5.49 -10.28 -5.00
C ALA A 206 -5.82 -10.24 -6.50
N SER A 207 -7.06 -10.53 -6.90
CA SER A 207 -7.52 -10.39 -8.28
C SER A 207 -9.04 -10.33 -8.32
N GLY A 208 -9.55 -9.48 -9.18
CA GLY A 208 -10.97 -9.30 -9.41
C GLY A 208 -11.69 -10.50 -10.01
N VAL A 209 -11.83 -11.57 -9.26
CA VAL A 209 -12.70 -12.68 -9.57
C VAL A 209 -13.92 -12.62 -8.66
N GLY A 210 -14.63 -11.53 -8.74
CA GLY A 210 -15.97 -11.38 -8.16
C GLY A 210 -16.89 -10.88 -9.27
N GLY A 211 -17.92 -11.64 -9.62
CA GLY A 211 -18.84 -11.36 -10.73
C GLY A 211 -19.76 -10.16 -10.56
N ASP A 212 -19.51 -9.25 -9.65
CA ASP A 212 -20.23 -8.00 -9.47
C ASP A 212 -19.27 -6.84 -9.73
N ALA A 213 -19.69 -5.93 -10.58
CA ALA A 213 -19.01 -4.81 -11.22
C ALA A 213 -18.21 -3.81 -10.32
N SER A 214 -17.59 -4.28 -9.25
CA SER A 214 -16.57 -3.54 -8.50
C SER A 214 -15.20 -3.84 -9.12
N PRO A 215 -14.37 -2.84 -9.37
CA PRO A 215 -12.99 -3.05 -9.77
C PRO A 215 -12.21 -3.65 -8.58
N SER A 216 -12.32 -4.96 -8.38
CA SER A 216 -11.52 -5.67 -7.40
C SER A 216 -10.13 -5.84 -7.97
N GLY A 217 -9.18 -5.12 -7.39
CA GLY A 217 -7.76 -5.25 -7.68
C GLY A 217 -7.04 -6.11 -6.66
N GLY A 218 -5.72 -6.02 -6.62
CA GLY A 218 -4.88 -6.72 -5.68
C GLY A 218 -3.60 -5.96 -5.36
N THR A 219 -3.02 -6.22 -4.22
CA THR A 219 -1.71 -5.68 -3.86
C THR A 219 -0.59 -6.43 -4.59
N CYS A 220 0.51 -5.73 -4.89
CA CYS A 220 1.66 -6.27 -5.61
C CYS A 220 2.97 -5.78 -4.99
N PHE A 221 4.11 -6.13 -5.58
CA PHE A 221 5.43 -5.70 -5.12
C PHE A 221 5.54 -4.17 -5.11
N GLY A 222 5.90 -3.61 -3.95
CA GLY A 222 5.93 -2.19 -3.69
C GLY A 222 4.71 -1.64 -2.94
N ASP A 223 3.59 -2.40 -2.86
CA ASP A 223 2.49 -2.11 -1.94
C ASP A 223 2.77 -2.55 -0.50
N SER A 224 3.84 -3.32 -0.29
CA SER A 224 4.34 -3.73 1.04
C SER A 224 4.31 -2.58 2.04
N GLY A 225 3.73 -2.79 3.22
CA GLY A 225 3.57 -1.78 4.26
C GLY A 225 2.47 -0.75 4.00
N GLY A 226 1.91 -0.69 2.79
CA GLY A 226 0.75 0.13 2.48
C GLY A 226 -0.48 -0.30 3.28
N PRO A 227 -1.39 0.64 3.60
CA PRO A 227 -2.56 0.34 4.41
C PRO A 227 -3.58 -0.51 3.68
N GLN A 228 -4.26 -1.34 4.46
CA GLN A 228 -5.54 -1.93 4.11
C GLN A 228 -6.57 -1.35 5.06
N PHE A 229 -7.27 -0.31 4.62
CA PHE A 229 -8.27 0.39 5.41
C PHE A 229 -9.57 -0.40 5.51
N LEU A 230 -10.28 -0.25 6.61
CA LEU A 230 -11.72 -0.57 6.63
C LEU A 230 -12.41 0.35 5.63
N THR A 231 -13.06 -0.25 4.62
CA THR A 231 -13.61 0.50 3.48
C THR A 231 -14.51 1.66 3.91
N GLY A 232 -14.24 2.84 3.35
CA GLY A 232 -14.95 4.08 3.66
C GLY A 232 -14.47 4.80 4.92
N THR A 233 -13.34 4.36 5.51
CA THR A 233 -12.70 5.02 6.66
C THR A 233 -11.21 5.18 6.43
N ASN A 234 -10.52 5.91 7.32
CA ASN A 234 -9.06 6.00 7.38
C ASN A 234 -8.46 5.01 8.41
N THR A 235 -9.27 4.09 8.95
CA THR A 235 -8.84 3.12 9.94
C THR A 235 -8.06 1.98 9.29
N ILE A 236 -6.81 1.81 9.70
CA ILE A 236 -5.86 0.82 9.17
C ILE A 236 -6.15 -0.53 9.83
N ALA A 237 -6.84 -1.42 9.15
CA ALA A 237 -7.11 -2.78 9.65
C ALA A 237 -5.85 -3.66 9.60
N ALA A 238 -5.09 -3.53 8.51
CA ALA A 238 -3.85 -4.27 8.30
C ALA A 238 -2.87 -3.46 7.45
N VAL A 239 -1.59 -3.88 7.45
CA VAL A 239 -0.59 -3.46 6.47
C VAL A 239 -0.35 -4.57 5.47
N THR A 240 -0.15 -4.23 4.20
CA THR A 240 0.17 -5.19 3.15
C THR A 240 1.49 -5.89 3.48
N SER A 241 1.46 -7.23 3.58
CA SER A 241 2.59 -8.02 4.06
C SER A 241 3.14 -8.96 2.99
N PHE A 242 2.30 -9.81 2.40
CA PHE A 242 2.76 -10.82 1.45
C PHE A 242 1.73 -11.16 0.37
N GLY A 243 2.22 -11.72 -0.74
CA GLY A 243 1.42 -12.33 -1.79
C GLY A 243 1.77 -13.81 -1.92
N LEU A 244 0.81 -14.64 -2.33
CA LEU A 244 1.02 -16.07 -2.51
C LEU A 244 1.58 -16.43 -3.88
N ASN A 245 1.45 -15.54 -4.85
CA ASN A 245 1.87 -15.76 -6.22
C ASN A 245 2.78 -14.63 -6.69
N GLY A 246 3.87 -14.99 -7.36
CA GLY A 246 4.83 -14.03 -7.91
C GLY A 246 4.28 -13.13 -9.04
N ASN A 247 3.06 -13.39 -9.51
CA ASN A 247 2.35 -12.55 -10.48
C ASN A 247 1.26 -11.68 -9.84
N CYS A 248 1.24 -11.56 -8.51
CA CYS A 248 0.29 -10.76 -7.73
C CYS A 248 -1.19 -11.12 -7.95
N ALA A 249 -1.49 -12.33 -8.43
CA ALA A 249 -2.85 -12.80 -8.65
C ALA A 249 -3.29 -13.79 -7.56
N GLY A 250 -4.60 -13.87 -7.33
CA GLY A 250 -5.23 -14.88 -6.48
C GLY A 250 -5.47 -14.41 -5.05
N VAL A 251 -4.52 -14.57 -4.17
CA VAL A 251 -4.67 -14.26 -2.74
C VAL A 251 -3.44 -13.55 -2.22
N GLY A 252 -3.66 -12.48 -1.46
CA GLY A 252 -2.65 -11.75 -0.69
C GLY A 252 -2.90 -11.85 0.81
N GLY A 253 -1.97 -11.35 1.59
CA GLY A 253 -2.06 -11.26 3.03
C GLY A 253 -1.73 -9.87 3.56
N GLY A 254 -2.44 -9.47 4.61
CA GLY A 254 -2.15 -8.30 5.40
C GLY A 254 -1.82 -8.69 6.84
N TYR A 255 -0.82 -8.06 7.43
CA TYR A 255 -0.55 -8.20 8.86
C TYR A 255 -1.51 -7.30 9.65
N ARG A 256 -2.23 -7.86 10.62
CA ARG A 256 -3.23 -7.15 11.43
C ARG A 256 -2.56 -6.13 12.34
N VAL A 257 -3.10 -4.92 12.37
CA VAL A 257 -2.62 -3.83 13.25
C VAL A 257 -3.39 -3.78 14.57
N ASP A 258 -4.55 -4.44 14.65
CA ASP A 258 -5.46 -4.39 15.80
C ASP A 258 -5.08 -5.34 16.94
N GLN A 259 -3.82 -5.77 17.01
CA GLN A 259 -3.29 -6.61 18.09
C GLN A 259 -2.80 -5.76 19.27
N ALA A 260 -2.88 -6.28 20.48
CA ALA A 260 -2.58 -5.52 21.71
C ALA A 260 -1.09 -5.14 21.83
N ASP A 261 -0.19 -6.01 21.43
CA ASP A 261 1.27 -5.80 21.44
C ASP A 261 1.68 -4.74 20.42
N ASP A 262 1.13 -4.81 19.20
CA ASP A 262 1.37 -3.84 18.13
C ASP A 262 0.89 -2.44 18.52
N LEU A 263 -0.36 -2.33 19.00
CA LEU A 263 -0.93 -1.04 19.41
C LEU A 263 -0.15 -0.43 20.60
N ASN A 264 0.32 -1.26 21.55
CA ASN A 264 1.16 -0.82 22.66
C ASN A 264 2.53 -0.35 22.18
N TRP A 265 3.16 -1.08 21.24
CA TRP A 265 4.42 -0.69 20.65
C TRP A 265 4.29 0.65 19.91
N LEU A 266 3.30 0.79 19.02
CA LEU A 266 3.01 2.03 18.31
C LEU A 266 2.76 3.21 19.24
N ALA A 267 1.97 3.01 20.30
CA ALA A 267 1.72 4.03 21.32
C ALA A 267 3.02 4.49 22.02
N THR A 268 3.98 3.56 22.24
CA THR A 268 5.29 3.89 22.82
C THR A 268 6.10 4.76 21.88
N ILE A 269 6.13 4.45 20.58
CA ILE A 269 6.81 5.26 19.56
C ILE A 269 6.19 6.65 19.47
N MET A 270 4.86 6.73 19.38
CA MET A 270 4.14 8.01 19.26
C MET A 270 4.31 8.92 20.48
N LYS A 271 4.43 8.36 21.69
CA LYS A 271 4.68 9.14 22.92
C LYS A 271 6.09 9.72 22.97
N LYS A 272 7.11 8.98 22.53
CA LYS A 272 8.51 9.41 22.56
C LYS A 272 8.84 10.49 21.52
N LYS A 273 7.98 10.68 20.53
CA LYS A 273 8.26 11.49 19.32
C LYS A 273 7.28 12.66 19.12
N ARG A 274 6.48 12.96 20.14
CA ARG A 274 5.63 14.17 20.19
C ARG A 274 6.43 15.47 20.27
#